data_62cd804b595af64b76b1d8f40a3b9f73
#
_entry.id   62cd804b595af64b76b1d8f40a3b9f73
#
_cell.length_a   1.000
_cell.length_b   1.000
_cell.length_c   1.000
_cell.angle_alpha   90.00
_cell.angle_beta   90.00
_cell.angle_gamma   90.00
#
_symmetry.space_group_name_H-M   'P 1'
#
loop_
_entity.id
_entity.type
_entity.pdbx_description
1 polymer ?
#
loop_
_entity_poly.entity_id
_entity_poly.type
_entity_poly.pdbx_seq_one_letter_code
_entity_poly.pdbx_strand_id
1 'polypeptide(L)'
;MAVNPIKKLSSLSVFFPCYNEEKNVPIVVSQALQILPKFAKKLEIIIVDDGSTDHTRKVADQLSAQDERVRVISHDHNLGYGASLRTGFNESQYDWIFYTDGDSQFDLAELERLVKKSTKNQVILGYRANRAEGWHRQLNTHLFKLYIDLLFRLHVKDIDCAFKLIKTDLIKSLDLFSAGAFTSAEYLYKLKKQGIKFVQVPVTHYPRQHGQPTGARLDVIIKAVRDAMKLYLKIKFNWNL
;
A
#
# COMPACT_ATOMS: atom_id res chain seq x y z
N MET A 1 -10.12 32.39 -7.13
CA MET A 1 -10.39 31.84 -5.78
C MET A 1 -9.05 31.46 -5.14
N ALA A 2 -8.68 32.08 -4.01
CA ALA A 2 -7.44 31.72 -3.32
C ALA A 2 -7.54 30.29 -2.81
N VAL A 3 -6.70 29.41 -3.31
CA VAL A 3 -6.59 28.02 -2.81
C VAL A 3 -6.01 28.11 -1.40
N ASN A 4 -6.80 27.85 -0.38
CA ASN A 4 -6.31 27.79 0.98
C ASN A 4 -5.14 26.78 1.03
N PRO A 5 -3.97 27.18 1.59
CA PRO A 5 -2.82 26.30 1.67
C PRO A 5 -3.19 25.04 2.45
N ILE A 6 -2.78 23.89 1.92
CA ILE A 6 -3.03 22.60 2.55
C ILE A 6 -2.27 22.55 3.87
N LYS A 7 -2.95 22.17 4.94
CA LYS A 7 -2.27 21.90 6.21
C LYS A 7 -1.40 20.65 6.05
N LYS A 8 -0.08 20.85 6.02
CA LYS A 8 0.89 19.76 5.93
C LYS A 8 0.78 18.83 7.15
N LEU A 9 1.04 17.54 6.90
CA LEU A 9 1.28 16.56 7.97
C LEU A 9 2.53 16.96 8.78
N SER A 10 2.57 16.59 10.06
CA SER A 10 3.76 16.77 10.92
C SER A 10 4.94 16.01 10.35
N SER A 11 4.74 14.74 10.05
CA SER A 11 5.75 13.84 9.49
C SER A 11 5.09 12.72 8.70
N LEU A 12 5.78 12.19 7.68
CA LEU A 12 5.27 11.22 6.73
C LEU A 12 6.35 10.22 6.35
N SER A 13 6.12 8.96 6.65
CA SER A 13 6.87 7.85 6.06
C SER A 13 6.14 7.42 4.79
N VAL A 14 6.88 7.34 3.70
CA VAL A 14 6.37 6.83 2.43
C VAL A 14 7.12 5.56 2.10
N PHE A 15 6.42 4.48 1.74
CA PHE A 15 7.11 3.29 1.29
C PHE A 15 6.53 2.72 -0.01
N PHE A 16 7.44 2.12 -0.77
CA PHE A 16 7.18 1.45 -2.04
C PHE A 16 7.60 -0.01 -1.93
N PRO A 17 6.65 -0.98 -1.87
CA PRO A 17 6.98 -2.39 -2.08
C PRO A 17 7.38 -2.59 -3.55
N CYS A 18 8.55 -3.20 -3.76
CA CYS A 18 9.15 -3.39 -5.07
C CYS A 18 9.60 -4.85 -5.24
N TYR A 19 9.36 -5.41 -6.42
CA TYR A 19 9.90 -6.68 -6.85
C TYR A 19 10.12 -6.66 -8.37
N ASN A 20 11.37 -6.66 -8.81
CA ASN A 20 11.78 -6.54 -10.21
C ASN A 20 11.23 -5.24 -10.85
N GLU A 21 11.55 -4.10 -10.23
CA GLU A 21 11.09 -2.77 -10.62
C GLU A 21 12.26 -1.82 -10.96
N GLU A 22 13.39 -2.34 -11.47
CA GLU A 22 14.62 -1.57 -11.75
C GLU A 22 14.38 -0.30 -12.57
N LYS A 23 13.39 -0.30 -13.48
CA LYS A 23 13.07 0.83 -14.35
C LYS A 23 12.08 1.82 -13.69
N ASN A 24 11.23 1.34 -12.79
CA ASN A 24 10.18 2.16 -12.17
C ASN A 24 10.66 2.85 -10.89
N VAL A 25 11.53 2.20 -10.11
CA VAL A 25 12.04 2.74 -8.84
C VAL A 25 12.67 4.14 -8.98
N PRO A 26 13.55 4.42 -9.97
CA PRO A 26 14.09 5.76 -10.14
C PRO A 26 13.01 6.81 -10.41
N ILE A 27 11.99 6.43 -11.18
CA ILE A 27 10.90 7.34 -11.58
C ILE A 27 10.06 7.69 -10.34
N VAL A 28 9.57 6.67 -9.61
CA VAL A 28 8.68 6.90 -8.47
C VAL A 28 9.39 7.61 -7.32
N VAL A 29 10.66 7.30 -7.05
CA VAL A 29 11.44 7.96 -6.00
C VAL A 29 11.73 9.42 -6.36
N SER A 30 12.12 9.70 -7.60
CA SER A 30 12.33 11.08 -8.06
C SER A 30 11.04 11.90 -7.95
N GLN A 31 9.91 11.37 -8.37
CA GLN A 31 8.60 12.02 -8.21
C GLN A 31 8.25 12.23 -6.73
N ALA A 32 8.51 11.24 -5.88
CA ALA A 32 8.25 11.34 -4.45
C ALA A 32 9.08 12.46 -3.79
N LEU A 33 10.37 12.54 -4.08
CA LEU A 33 11.27 13.60 -3.57
C LEU A 33 10.84 15.00 -4.02
N GLN A 34 10.29 15.14 -5.22
CA GLN A 34 9.83 16.41 -5.77
C GLN A 34 8.43 16.82 -5.24
N ILE A 35 7.52 15.88 -5.10
CA ILE A 35 6.09 16.15 -4.86
C ILE A 35 5.75 16.13 -3.37
N LEU A 36 6.21 15.12 -2.63
CA LEU A 36 5.74 14.83 -1.28
C LEU A 36 6.16 15.85 -0.21
N PRO A 37 7.27 16.61 -0.33
CA PRO A 37 7.58 17.71 0.59
C PRO A 37 6.52 18.81 0.63
N LYS A 38 5.62 18.85 -0.37
CA LYS A 38 4.46 19.77 -0.35
C LYS A 38 3.44 19.37 0.72
N PHE A 39 3.39 18.10 1.12
CA PHE A 39 2.36 17.52 1.98
C PHE A 39 2.80 17.20 3.40
N ALA A 40 4.10 17.17 3.68
CA ALA A 40 4.62 16.90 5.02
C ALA A 40 5.78 17.85 5.38
N LYS A 41 6.00 18.07 6.70
CA LYS A 41 7.12 18.87 7.21
C LYS A 41 8.39 18.03 7.31
N LYS A 42 8.25 16.75 7.70
CA LYS A 42 9.33 15.74 7.72
C LYS A 42 8.92 14.60 6.81
N LEU A 43 9.84 14.10 6.02
CA LEU A 43 9.59 13.05 5.02
C LEU A 43 10.72 12.04 5.07
N GLU A 44 10.38 10.75 5.06
CA GLU A 44 11.27 9.65 4.68
C GLU A 44 10.62 8.84 3.56
N ILE A 45 11.44 8.24 2.73
CA ILE A 45 11.05 7.35 1.64
C ILE A 45 11.74 6.02 1.87
N ILE A 46 10.99 4.93 1.92
CA ILE A 46 11.48 3.58 2.14
C ILE A 46 11.20 2.75 0.89
N ILE A 47 12.24 2.25 0.26
CA ILE A 47 12.13 1.27 -0.82
C ILE A 47 12.22 -0.10 -0.14
N VAL A 48 11.14 -0.89 -0.23
CA VAL A 48 11.12 -2.27 0.29
C VAL A 48 11.34 -3.20 -0.90
N ASP A 49 12.57 -3.66 -1.07
CA ASP A 49 12.92 -4.63 -2.12
C ASP A 49 12.64 -6.05 -1.65
N ASP A 50 11.68 -6.71 -2.26
CA ASP A 50 11.22 -8.06 -1.90
C ASP A 50 12.10 -9.16 -2.56
N GLY A 51 13.41 -9.05 -2.42
CA GLY A 51 14.35 -10.03 -2.97
C GLY A 51 14.35 -10.06 -4.49
N SER A 52 14.42 -8.89 -5.14
CA SER A 52 14.45 -8.77 -6.59
C SER A 52 15.63 -9.53 -7.22
N THR A 53 15.39 -10.06 -8.41
CA THR A 53 16.37 -10.80 -9.21
C THR A 53 16.98 -9.97 -10.34
N ASP A 54 16.45 -8.77 -10.58
CA ASP A 54 16.98 -7.76 -11.50
C ASP A 54 17.90 -6.75 -10.77
N HIS A 55 18.13 -5.59 -11.34
CA HIS A 55 18.97 -4.55 -10.74
C HIS A 55 18.21 -3.63 -9.76
N THR A 56 16.97 -3.96 -9.34
CA THR A 56 16.16 -3.12 -8.44
C THR A 56 16.93 -2.74 -7.19
N ARG A 57 17.55 -3.70 -6.48
CA ARG A 57 18.33 -3.43 -5.27
C ARG A 57 19.48 -2.47 -5.51
N LYS A 58 20.27 -2.72 -6.57
CA LYS A 58 21.40 -1.86 -6.92
C LYS A 58 20.98 -0.42 -7.19
N VAL A 59 19.88 -0.26 -7.92
CA VAL A 59 19.31 1.06 -8.22
C VAL A 59 18.79 1.74 -6.95
N ALA A 60 18.10 1.00 -6.09
CA ALA A 60 17.61 1.51 -4.81
C ALA A 60 18.75 1.98 -3.89
N ASP A 61 19.84 1.20 -3.77
CA ASP A 61 21.02 1.54 -2.98
C ASP A 61 21.68 2.83 -3.52
N GLN A 62 21.74 3.01 -4.84
CA GLN A 62 22.24 4.24 -5.46
C GLN A 62 21.40 5.48 -5.11
N LEU A 63 20.07 5.34 -5.12
CA LEU A 63 19.16 6.44 -4.75
C LEU A 63 19.29 6.79 -3.27
N SER A 64 19.43 5.81 -2.39
CA SER A 64 19.65 6.01 -0.96
C SER A 64 20.98 6.70 -0.67
N ALA A 65 22.01 6.44 -1.45
CA ALA A 65 23.31 7.13 -1.33
C ALA A 65 23.27 8.60 -1.80
N GLN A 66 22.28 8.98 -2.63
CA GLN A 66 22.13 10.33 -3.17
C GLN A 66 21.28 11.26 -2.30
N ASP A 67 20.35 10.71 -1.49
CA ASP A 67 19.42 11.49 -0.67
C ASP A 67 19.17 10.80 0.67
N GLU A 68 19.52 11.46 1.77
CA GLU A 68 19.40 10.95 3.15
C GLU A 68 17.96 10.61 3.56
N ARG A 69 16.98 11.15 2.87
CA ARG A 69 15.55 10.84 3.10
C ARG A 69 15.14 9.48 2.54
N VAL A 70 15.98 8.88 1.68
CA VAL A 70 15.70 7.59 1.03
C VAL A 70 16.43 6.47 1.77
N ARG A 71 15.69 5.46 2.20
CA ARG A 71 16.23 4.24 2.82
C ARG A 71 15.82 3.01 2.02
N VAL A 72 16.64 1.99 2.05
CA VAL A 72 16.37 0.70 1.39
C VAL A 72 16.32 -0.39 2.45
N ILE A 73 15.28 -1.20 2.40
CA ILE A 73 15.13 -2.43 3.17
C ILE A 73 14.95 -3.58 2.19
N SER A 74 15.83 -4.55 2.22
CA SER A 74 15.78 -5.66 1.27
C SER A 74 15.57 -6.99 1.98
N HIS A 75 14.73 -7.84 1.40
CA HIS A 75 14.60 -9.25 1.79
C HIS A 75 15.64 -10.10 1.06
N ASP A 76 16.10 -11.18 1.66
CA ASP A 76 17.07 -12.09 1.05
C ASP A 76 16.48 -12.84 -0.16
N HIS A 77 15.16 -13.03 -0.18
CA HIS A 77 14.40 -13.66 -1.25
C HIS A 77 12.96 -13.12 -1.26
N ASN A 78 12.21 -13.41 -2.30
CA ASN A 78 10.81 -12.98 -2.41
C ASN A 78 9.94 -13.61 -1.32
N LEU A 79 9.47 -12.80 -0.38
CA LEU A 79 8.57 -13.17 0.72
C LEU A 79 7.10 -12.87 0.41
N GLY A 80 6.85 -12.10 -0.65
CA GLY A 80 5.53 -11.72 -1.14
C GLY A 80 5.06 -10.35 -0.68
N TYR A 81 4.09 -9.81 -1.41
CA TYR A 81 3.58 -8.45 -1.26
C TYR A 81 3.19 -8.09 0.18
N GLY A 82 2.51 -9.00 0.88
CA GLY A 82 2.09 -8.76 2.26
C GLY A 82 3.28 -8.69 3.24
N ALA A 83 4.36 -9.43 2.97
CA ALA A 83 5.59 -9.32 3.75
C ALA A 83 6.22 -7.94 3.53
N SER A 84 6.29 -7.47 2.30
CA SER A 84 6.79 -6.13 1.97
C SER A 84 5.97 -5.02 2.61
N LEU A 85 4.62 -5.16 2.65
CA LEU A 85 3.77 -4.23 3.39
C LEU A 85 4.10 -4.23 4.88
N ARG A 86 4.24 -5.40 5.52
CA ARG A 86 4.59 -5.48 6.95
C ARG A 86 5.95 -4.86 7.24
N THR A 87 6.94 -5.13 6.38
CA THR A 87 8.26 -4.49 6.48
C THR A 87 8.12 -2.98 6.37
N GLY A 88 7.42 -2.45 5.37
CA GLY A 88 7.19 -1.02 5.21
C GLY A 88 6.47 -0.38 6.41
N PHE A 89 5.46 -1.05 6.97
CA PHE A 89 4.78 -0.59 8.18
C PHE A 89 5.71 -0.55 9.40
N ASN A 90 6.49 -1.60 9.63
CA ASN A 90 7.38 -1.70 10.80
C ASN A 90 8.54 -0.72 10.72
N GLU A 91 9.11 -0.51 9.54
CA GLU A 91 10.24 0.37 9.29
C GLU A 91 9.86 1.86 9.25
N SER A 92 8.59 2.19 9.07
CA SER A 92 8.10 3.57 9.07
C SER A 92 8.30 4.22 10.44
N GLN A 93 8.91 5.43 10.49
CA GLN A 93 9.32 6.10 11.74
C GLN A 93 8.44 7.30 12.08
N TYR A 94 7.64 7.81 11.14
CA TYR A 94 6.89 9.04 11.28
C TYR A 94 5.41 8.82 11.63
N ASP A 95 4.70 9.90 11.96
CA ASP A 95 3.31 9.88 12.47
C ASP A 95 2.30 9.30 11.47
N TRP A 96 2.59 9.45 10.19
CA TRP A 96 1.75 8.99 9.09
C TRP A 96 2.52 8.08 8.16
N ILE A 97 1.85 7.06 7.70
CA ILE A 97 2.32 6.18 6.63
C ILE A 97 1.48 6.44 5.38
N PHE A 98 2.14 6.72 4.29
CA PHE A 98 1.58 6.61 2.96
C PHE A 98 2.30 5.50 2.22
N TYR A 99 1.57 4.62 1.56
CA TYR A 99 2.19 3.66 0.68
C TYR A 99 1.48 3.57 -0.66
N THR A 100 2.25 3.28 -1.67
CA THR A 100 1.79 2.96 -3.01
C THR A 100 2.76 2.00 -3.68
N ASP A 101 2.31 1.28 -4.71
CA ASP A 101 3.17 0.36 -5.46
C ASP A 101 4.33 1.12 -6.14
N GLY A 102 5.49 0.44 -6.26
CA GLY A 102 6.68 0.98 -6.89
C GLY A 102 6.66 0.99 -8.42
N ASP A 103 5.49 0.76 -9.05
CA ASP A 103 5.32 0.57 -10.49
C ASP A 103 4.91 1.83 -11.27
N SER A 104 4.87 2.97 -10.59
CA SER A 104 4.53 4.29 -11.16
C SER A 104 3.12 4.39 -11.78
N GLN A 105 2.17 3.54 -11.34
CA GLN A 105 0.80 3.57 -11.85
C GLN A 105 -0.10 4.61 -11.17
N PHE A 106 0.38 5.32 -10.15
CA PHE A 106 -0.37 6.35 -9.44
C PHE A 106 0.28 7.74 -9.55
N ASP A 107 -0.53 8.79 -9.62
CA ASP A 107 -0.04 10.17 -9.51
C ASP A 107 0.11 10.54 -8.03
N LEU A 108 1.36 10.72 -7.59
CA LEU A 108 1.67 11.08 -6.21
C LEU A 108 1.11 12.46 -5.80
N ALA A 109 0.80 13.34 -6.75
CA ALA A 109 0.15 14.63 -6.46
C ALA A 109 -1.26 14.43 -5.90
N GLU A 110 -1.93 13.32 -6.22
CA GLU A 110 -3.26 13.00 -5.67
C GLU A 110 -3.25 12.67 -4.17
N LEU A 111 -2.07 12.49 -3.55
CA LEU A 111 -1.94 12.43 -2.09
C LEU A 111 -2.55 13.66 -1.42
N GLU A 112 -2.56 14.79 -2.10
CA GLU A 112 -3.25 16.01 -1.66
C GLU A 112 -4.68 15.73 -1.17
N ARG A 113 -5.43 14.91 -1.94
CA ARG A 113 -6.82 14.57 -1.63
C ARG A 113 -6.95 13.81 -0.32
N LEU A 114 -5.97 12.95 -0.01
CA LEU A 114 -5.94 12.18 1.22
C LEU A 114 -5.51 13.06 2.40
N VAL A 115 -4.49 13.88 2.22
CA VAL A 115 -4.00 14.82 3.25
C VAL A 115 -5.08 15.81 3.67
N LYS A 116 -5.89 16.31 2.75
CA LYS A 116 -7.06 17.16 3.10
C LYS A 116 -8.05 16.47 4.04
N LYS A 117 -8.14 15.14 4.03
CA LYS A 117 -9.03 14.36 4.91
C LYS A 117 -8.37 13.95 6.23
N SER A 118 -7.04 14.04 6.36
CA SER A 118 -6.30 13.59 7.55
C SER A 118 -6.57 14.43 8.80
N THR A 119 -7.11 15.64 8.66
CA THR A 119 -7.45 16.50 9.81
C THR A 119 -8.54 15.91 10.71
N LYS A 120 -9.41 15.07 10.17
CA LYS A 120 -10.55 14.47 10.89
C LYS A 120 -10.54 12.94 10.84
N ASN A 121 -9.65 12.34 10.11
CA ASN A 121 -9.64 10.88 9.86
C ASN A 121 -8.22 10.35 10.00
N GLN A 122 -8.12 9.14 10.52
CA GLN A 122 -6.84 8.47 10.77
C GLN A 122 -6.50 7.43 9.69
N VAL A 123 -7.49 7.01 8.90
CA VAL A 123 -7.32 6.05 7.79
C VAL A 123 -8.06 6.57 6.57
N ILE A 124 -7.32 6.88 5.52
CA ILE A 124 -7.83 7.39 4.26
C ILE A 124 -7.37 6.45 3.15
N LEU A 125 -8.33 5.89 2.43
CA LEU A 125 -8.12 4.88 1.41
C LEU A 125 -8.38 5.46 0.03
N GLY A 126 -7.42 5.34 -0.88
CA GLY A 126 -7.69 5.54 -2.29
C GLY A 126 -8.57 4.41 -2.84
N TYR A 127 -9.35 4.70 -3.87
CA TYR A 127 -9.96 3.69 -4.73
C TYR A 127 -9.81 4.11 -6.19
N ARG A 128 -9.50 3.16 -7.06
CA ARG A 128 -9.29 3.40 -8.49
C ARG A 128 -10.63 3.75 -9.15
N ALA A 129 -10.82 5.04 -9.47
CA ALA A 129 -12.04 5.51 -10.13
C ALA A 129 -12.14 5.01 -11.57
N ASN A 130 -11.01 5.04 -12.29
CA ASN A 130 -10.85 4.48 -13.63
C ASN A 130 -9.77 3.42 -13.59
N ARG A 131 -10.13 2.16 -13.87
CA ARG A 131 -9.18 1.04 -13.90
C ARG A 131 -8.66 0.88 -15.32
N ALA A 132 -7.34 0.99 -15.48
CA ALA A 132 -6.66 0.72 -16.75
C ALA A 132 -6.53 -0.78 -17.07
N GLU A 133 -7.12 -1.64 -16.24
CA GLU A 133 -6.98 -3.09 -16.32
C GLU A 133 -8.04 -3.73 -17.22
N GLY A 134 -7.69 -4.84 -17.89
CA GLY A 134 -8.61 -5.61 -18.72
C GLY A 134 -9.79 -6.20 -17.90
N TRP A 135 -10.91 -6.47 -18.58
CA TRP A 135 -12.18 -6.90 -17.96
C TRP A 135 -12.06 -8.17 -17.11
N HIS A 136 -11.25 -9.15 -17.50
CA HIS A 136 -11.00 -10.38 -16.71
C HIS A 136 -10.42 -10.06 -15.32
N ARG A 137 -9.46 -9.13 -15.26
CA ARG A 137 -8.85 -8.73 -13.98
C ARG A 137 -9.83 -7.96 -13.11
N GLN A 138 -10.67 -7.13 -13.74
CA GLN A 138 -11.73 -6.42 -13.02
C GLN A 138 -12.75 -7.39 -12.42
N LEU A 139 -13.13 -8.45 -13.17
CA LEU A 139 -14.04 -9.48 -12.68
C LEU A 139 -13.44 -10.22 -11.47
N ASN A 140 -12.19 -10.68 -11.56
CA ASN A 140 -11.51 -11.36 -10.46
C ASN A 140 -11.42 -10.49 -9.20
N THR A 141 -11.11 -9.20 -9.36
CA THR A 141 -11.07 -8.25 -8.25
C THR A 141 -12.48 -8.06 -7.64
N HIS A 142 -13.52 -8.01 -8.47
CA HIS A 142 -14.90 -7.88 -7.99
C HIS A 142 -15.35 -9.12 -7.21
N LEU A 143 -15.07 -10.32 -7.73
CA LEU A 143 -15.37 -11.58 -7.06
C LEU A 143 -14.61 -11.70 -5.72
N PHE A 144 -13.33 -11.36 -5.69
CA PHE A 144 -12.54 -11.36 -4.46
C PHE A 144 -13.09 -10.36 -3.45
N LYS A 145 -13.42 -9.15 -3.89
CA LYS A 145 -14.07 -8.15 -3.02
C LYS A 145 -15.37 -8.66 -2.44
N LEU A 146 -16.25 -9.26 -3.26
CA LEU A 146 -17.53 -9.84 -2.80
C LEU A 146 -17.30 -10.93 -1.75
N TYR A 147 -16.33 -11.81 -1.98
CA TYR A 147 -15.94 -12.85 -1.04
C TYR A 147 -15.47 -12.26 0.31
N ILE A 148 -14.61 -11.23 0.27
CA ILE A 148 -14.15 -10.52 1.47
C ILE A 148 -15.30 -9.81 2.19
N ASP A 149 -16.19 -9.16 1.46
CA ASP A 149 -17.36 -8.48 2.04
C ASP A 149 -18.33 -9.48 2.70
N LEU A 150 -18.48 -10.67 2.13
CA LEU A 150 -19.31 -11.74 2.71
C LEU A 150 -18.72 -12.24 4.05
N LEU A 151 -17.41 -12.46 4.11
CA LEU A 151 -16.75 -12.98 5.32
C LEU A 151 -16.57 -11.92 6.41
N PHE A 152 -16.15 -10.72 6.04
CA PHE A 152 -15.68 -9.70 6.97
C PHE A 152 -16.55 -8.43 7.01
N ARG A 153 -17.55 -8.31 6.13
CA ARG A 153 -18.42 -7.12 6.01
C ARG A 153 -17.63 -5.82 5.91
N LEU A 154 -16.51 -5.83 5.16
CA LEU A 154 -15.55 -4.73 5.16
C LEU A 154 -16.09 -3.47 4.47
N HIS A 155 -16.87 -3.62 3.39
CA HIS A 155 -17.52 -2.54 2.63
C HIS A 155 -16.57 -1.46 2.13
N VAL A 156 -15.37 -1.82 1.72
CA VAL A 156 -14.39 -0.94 1.08
C VAL A 156 -14.55 -1.03 -0.43
N LYS A 157 -14.50 0.11 -1.12
CA LYS A 157 -14.71 0.17 -2.59
C LYS A 157 -13.63 -0.59 -3.36
N ASP A 158 -12.36 -0.43 -2.92
CA ASP A 158 -11.20 -1.05 -3.57
C ASP A 158 -10.16 -1.44 -2.51
N ILE A 159 -10.21 -2.70 -2.08
CA ILE A 159 -9.34 -3.24 -1.02
C ILE A 159 -7.88 -3.24 -1.48
N ASP A 160 -7.65 -3.57 -2.76
CA ASP A 160 -6.33 -3.79 -3.34
C ASP A 160 -5.70 -2.49 -3.89
N CYS A 161 -6.37 -1.35 -3.78
CA CYS A 161 -5.77 -0.08 -4.18
C CYS A 161 -4.61 0.26 -3.24
N ALA A 162 -3.41 0.25 -3.77
CA ALA A 162 -2.19 0.60 -3.05
C ALA A 162 -1.96 2.12 -3.06
N PHE A 163 -2.92 2.88 -2.56
CA PHE A 163 -2.80 4.33 -2.38
C PHE A 163 -3.51 4.72 -1.08
N LYS A 164 -2.80 4.54 0.04
CA LYS A 164 -3.43 4.66 1.35
C LYS A 164 -2.59 5.48 2.31
N LEU A 165 -3.27 6.34 3.09
CA LEU A 165 -2.68 7.18 4.14
C LEU A 165 -3.26 6.75 5.49
N ILE A 166 -2.40 6.31 6.41
CA ILE A 166 -2.79 5.67 7.67
C ILE A 166 -1.93 6.23 8.80
N LYS A 167 -2.51 6.47 9.96
CA LYS A 167 -1.76 6.75 11.19
C LYS A 167 -0.87 5.56 11.57
N THR A 168 0.41 5.84 11.80
CA THR A 168 1.43 4.82 12.07
C THR A 168 1.08 3.96 13.28
N ASP A 169 0.64 4.58 14.37
CA ASP A 169 0.30 3.89 15.61
C ASP A 169 -0.80 2.83 15.40
N LEU A 170 -1.79 3.14 14.56
CA LEU A 170 -2.88 2.21 14.29
C LEU A 170 -2.41 0.94 13.59
N ILE A 171 -1.53 1.08 12.60
CA ILE A 171 -1.09 -0.08 11.82
C ILE A 171 -0.04 -0.89 12.58
N LYS A 172 0.85 -0.23 13.33
CA LYS A 172 1.88 -0.92 14.15
C LYS A 172 1.29 -1.67 15.36
N SER A 173 0.10 -1.30 15.81
CA SER A 173 -0.61 -2.02 16.87
C SER A 173 -1.19 -3.37 16.42
N LEU A 174 -1.18 -3.66 15.12
CA LEU A 174 -1.80 -4.86 14.57
C LEU A 174 -0.78 -6.00 14.45
N ASP A 175 -1.16 -7.17 14.97
CA ASP A 175 -0.48 -8.43 14.67
C ASP A 175 -0.98 -8.97 13.32
N LEU A 176 -0.19 -8.79 12.24
CA LEU A 176 -0.52 -9.23 10.89
C LEU A 176 0.18 -10.54 10.56
N PHE A 177 -0.58 -11.55 10.15
CA PHE A 177 -0.04 -12.89 9.84
C PHE A 177 0.12 -13.15 8.33
N SER A 178 -0.73 -12.55 7.49
CA SER A 178 -0.68 -12.78 6.04
C SER A 178 0.60 -12.21 5.43
N ALA A 179 1.19 -12.96 4.51
CA ALA A 179 2.35 -12.52 3.72
C ALA A 179 1.99 -12.27 2.24
N GLY A 180 0.73 -12.45 1.86
CA GLY A 180 0.26 -12.34 0.47
C GLY A 180 -0.68 -11.17 0.23
N ALA A 181 -1.43 -11.23 -0.87
CA ALA A 181 -2.37 -10.20 -1.28
C ALA A 181 -3.50 -9.95 -0.26
N PHE A 182 -3.83 -10.94 0.58
CA PHE A 182 -4.85 -10.80 1.63
C PHE A 182 -4.47 -9.82 2.74
N THR A 183 -3.21 -9.45 2.90
CA THR A 183 -2.74 -8.53 3.96
C THR A 183 -3.51 -7.21 3.97
N SER A 184 -3.88 -6.68 2.80
CA SER A 184 -4.68 -5.46 2.71
C SER A 184 -6.06 -5.61 3.34
N ALA A 185 -6.74 -6.72 3.11
CA ALA A 185 -8.02 -7.02 3.72
C ALA A 185 -7.89 -7.30 5.23
N GLU A 186 -6.83 -8.01 5.63
CA GLU A 186 -6.56 -8.35 7.03
C GLU A 186 -6.43 -7.11 7.91
N TYR A 187 -5.52 -6.17 7.58
CA TYR A 187 -5.34 -5.00 8.44
C TYR A 187 -6.56 -4.08 8.43
N LEU A 188 -7.24 -3.91 7.29
CA LEU A 188 -8.47 -3.13 7.24
C LEU A 188 -9.57 -3.75 8.11
N TYR A 189 -9.71 -5.06 8.09
CA TYR A 189 -10.65 -5.75 8.97
C TYR A 189 -10.31 -5.53 10.45
N LYS A 190 -9.04 -5.70 10.84
CA LYS A 190 -8.58 -5.52 12.22
C LYS A 190 -8.81 -4.07 12.71
N LEU A 191 -8.50 -3.07 11.88
CA LEU A 191 -8.80 -1.67 12.17
C LEU A 191 -10.30 -1.41 12.33
N LYS A 192 -11.13 -1.98 11.44
CA LYS A 192 -12.59 -1.88 11.54
C LYS A 192 -13.11 -2.49 12.84
N LYS A 193 -12.57 -3.62 13.28
CA LYS A 193 -12.92 -4.26 14.57
C LYS A 193 -12.58 -3.39 15.78
N GLN A 194 -11.55 -2.56 15.67
CA GLN A 194 -11.20 -1.53 16.66
C GLN A 194 -12.10 -0.27 16.59
N GLY A 195 -13.13 -0.27 15.73
CA GLY A 195 -14.03 0.88 15.56
C GLY A 195 -13.50 2.00 14.66
N ILE A 196 -12.36 1.79 13.98
CA ILE A 196 -11.76 2.80 13.12
C ILE A 196 -12.60 2.99 11.86
N LYS A 197 -12.96 4.23 11.57
CA LYS A 197 -13.71 4.62 10.37
C LYS A 197 -12.75 4.91 9.21
N PHE A 198 -13.15 4.50 8.00
CA PHE A 198 -12.40 4.75 6.78
C PHE A 198 -13.06 5.83 5.93
N VAL A 199 -12.25 6.75 5.43
CA VAL A 199 -12.66 7.67 4.38
C VAL A 199 -12.06 7.20 3.06
N GLN A 200 -12.87 7.19 2.00
CA GLN A 200 -12.47 6.68 0.70
C GLN A 200 -12.46 7.80 -0.33
N VAL A 201 -11.37 7.93 -1.07
CA VAL A 201 -11.10 9.02 -2.01
C VAL A 201 -10.82 8.44 -3.40
N PRO A 202 -11.40 8.97 -4.48
CA PRO A 202 -11.07 8.50 -5.82
C PRO A 202 -9.65 8.91 -6.19
N VAL A 203 -8.91 7.99 -6.80
CA VAL A 203 -7.58 8.22 -7.35
C VAL A 203 -7.49 7.66 -8.76
N THR A 204 -6.62 8.26 -9.58
CA THR A 204 -6.38 7.85 -10.95
C THR A 204 -5.37 6.70 -10.96
N HIS A 205 -5.62 5.71 -11.80
CA HIS A 205 -4.74 4.58 -11.99
C HIS A 205 -4.35 4.48 -13.46
N TYR A 206 -3.08 4.67 -13.74
CA TYR A 206 -2.53 4.72 -15.09
C TYR A 206 -2.09 3.33 -15.57
N PRO A 207 -2.01 3.11 -16.89
CA PRO A 207 -1.41 1.90 -17.45
C PRO A 207 0.05 1.76 -17.01
N ARG A 208 0.45 0.54 -16.72
CA ARG A 208 1.83 0.21 -16.39
C ARG A 208 2.75 0.46 -17.59
N GLN A 209 3.87 1.14 -17.35
CA GLN A 209 4.84 1.46 -18.41
C GLN A 209 5.93 0.37 -18.56
N HIS A 210 6.38 -0.21 -17.43
CA HIS A 210 7.45 -1.20 -17.41
C HIS A 210 7.09 -2.40 -16.54
N GLY A 211 7.63 -3.60 -16.88
CA GLY A 211 7.44 -4.83 -16.12
C GLY A 211 6.09 -5.53 -16.36
N GLN A 212 5.89 -6.65 -15.67
CA GLN A 212 4.69 -7.49 -15.78
C GLN A 212 3.92 -7.49 -14.45
N PRO A 213 2.56 -7.41 -14.45
CA PRO A 213 1.76 -7.48 -13.25
C PRO A 213 1.79 -8.89 -12.65
N THR A 214 2.18 -9.02 -11.39
CA THR A 214 2.26 -10.32 -10.69
C THR A 214 0.99 -10.66 -9.91
N GLY A 215 0.21 -9.66 -9.49
CA GLY A 215 -0.96 -9.84 -8.61
C GLY A 215 -2.15 -10.59 -9.20
N ALA A 216 -2.20 -10.82 -10.53
CA ALA A 216 -3.28 -11.55 -11.20
C ALA A 216 -3.01 -13.05 -11.36
N ARG A 217 -1.91 -13.58 -10.84
CA ARG A 217 -1.56 -15.00 -10.94
C ARG A 217 -2.53 -15.85 -10.09
N LEU A 218 -2.92 -17.01 -10.61
CA LEU A 218 -3.87 -17.92 -9.94
C LEU A 218 -3.39 -18.40 -8.57
N ASP A 219 -2.08 -18.69 -8.43
CA ASP A 219 -1.47 -19.08 -7.16
C ASP A 219 -1.60 -18.00 -6.09
N VAL A 220 -1.45 -16.72 -6.46
CA VAL A 220 -1.63 -15.56 -5.58
C VAL A 220 -3.09 -15.45 -5.13
N ILE A 221 -4.03 -15.61 -6.04
CA ILE A 221 -5.47 -15.55 -5.74
C ILE A 221 -5.87 -16.70 -4.80
N ILE A 222 -5.47 -17.93 -5.09
CA ILE A 222 -5.76 -19.10 -4.27
C ILE A 222 -5.19 -18.91 -2.85
N LYS A 223 -3.95 -18.43 -2.73
CA LYS A 223 -3.33 -18.13 -1.45
C LYS A 223 -4.13 -17.09 -0.67
N ALA A 224 -4.56 -16.00 -1.33
CA ALA A 224 -5.36 -14.94 -0.70
C ALA A 224 -6.72 -15.47 -0.18
N VAL A 225 -7.40 -16.30 -0.96
CA VAL A 225 -8.66 -16.95 -0.55
C VAL A 225 -8.45 -17.87 0.66
N ARG A 226 -7.37 -18.68 0.66
CA ARG A 226 -7.05 -19.56 1.79
C ARG A 226 -6.70 -18.77 3.05
N ASP A 227 -5.92 -17.70 2.94
CA ASP A 227 -5.55 -16.84 4.08
C ASP A 227 -6.79 -16.13 4.66
N ALA A 228 -7.69 -15.67 3.82
CA ALA A 228 -8.97 -15.11 4.24
C ALA A 228 -9.82 -16.13 5.01
N MET A 229 -9.92 -17.35 4.50
CA MET A 229 -10.67 -18.42 5.18
C MET A 229 -10.04 -18.79 6.53
N LYS A 230 -8.69 -18.88 6.61
CA LYS A 230 -8.00 -19.13 7.87
C LYS A 230 -8.31 -18.06 8.91
N LEU A 231 -8.23 -16.76 8.54
CA LEU A 231 -8.60 -15.69 9.46
C LEU A 231 -10.06 -15.78 9.90
N TYR A 232 -10.98 -16.05 8.95
CA TYR A 232 -12.40 -16.17 9.27
C TYR A 232 -12.67 -17.30 10.28
N LEU A 233 -12.07 -18.48 10.05
CA LEU A 233 -12.20 -19.62 10.97
C LEU A 233 -11.59 -19.34 12.34
N LYS A 234 -10.41 -18.70 12.38
CA LYS A 234 -9.77 -18.27 13.64
C LYS A 234 -10.70 -17.35 14.46
N ILE A 235 -11.34 -16.38 13.79
CA ILE A 235 -12.24 -15.44 14.46
C ILE A 235 -13.53 -16.11 14.90
N LYS A 236 -14.12 -16.93 14.05
CA LYS A 236 -15.45 -17.50 14.30
C LYS A 236 -15.43 -18.64 15.33
N PHE A 237 -14.38 -19.43 15.32
CA PHE A 237 -14.31 -20.65 16.12
C PHE A 237 -13.19 -20.62 17.19
N ASN A 238 -12.51 -19.51 17.39
CA ASN A 238 -11.31 -19.40 18.28
C ASN A 238 -10.24 -20.46 17.96
N TRP A 239 -10.12 -20.82 16.69
CA TRP A 239 -9.26 -21.91 16.24
C TRP A 239 -7.81 -21.42 16.14
N ASN A 240 -6.93 -21.94 16.99
CA ASN A 240 -5.49 -21.76 16.86
C ASN A 240 -4.99 -22.70 15.75
N LEU A 241 -4.68 -22.14 14.57
CA LEU A 241 -4.07 -22.84 13.43
C LEU A 241 -2.55 -22.69 13.50
#